data_71980e8019b585ac9d1716bc389c8351
#
_entry.id   71980e8019b585ac9d1716bc389c8351
#
_cell.length_a   1.000
_cell.length_b   1.000
_cell.length_c   1.000
_cell.angle_alpha   90.00
_cell.angle_beta   90.00
_cell.angle_gamma   90.00
#
_symmetry.space_group_name_H-M   'P 1'
#
loop_
_entity.id
_entity.type
_entity.pdbx_description
1 polymer ?
#
loop_
_entity_poly.entity_id
_entity_poly.type
_entity_poly.pdbx_seq_one_letter_code
_entity_poly.pdbx_strand_id
1 'polypeptide(L)'
;MNLITVEDLSVSYGANTVLRHVNMGVEPGEIVTIVGPNGSGKTSLLRAIIGAIKPSAGQVKRKPGLRIGYVPQKLHIDPTLPITVERFMRLTHRASKKDCATALETAGVPDLLKRQMSQLSGGQFQRVLLARALINRPEILLLDEATQGLDQPGSAAFYRQIEDVRQETGCAIIMISHELHVVMSASDRVICLNGHVCCEGSPAVVASAPEYRALFGTGTGGALALYRHDHDHNHDHHHDHGTDSQEAAE
;
A
#
# COMPACT_ATOMS: atom_id res chain seq x y z
N MET A 1 16.78 -10.08 -10.68
CA MET A 1 15.85 -11.21 -10.96
C MET A 1 14.57 -10.94 -10.20
N ASN A 2 13.43 -10.87 -10.88
CA ASN A 2 12.15 -10.55 -10.26
C ASN A 2 11.72 -11.63 -9.25
N LEU A 3 11.08 -11.19 -8.15
CA LEU A 3 10.41 -12.09 -7.21
C LEU A 3 9.15 -12.70 -7.84
N ILE A 4 8.44 -11.88 -8.62
CA ILE A 4 7.22 -12.24 -9.35
C ILE A 4 7.31 -11.68 -10.76
N THR A 5 6.88 -12.48 -11.74
CA THR A 5 6.67 -12.03 -13.13
C THR A 5 5.30 -12.52 -13.57
N VAL A 6 4.47 -11.60 -14.03
CA VAL A 6 3.15 -11.84 -14.62
C VAL A 6 3.29 -11.69 -16.12
N GLU A 7 2.92 -12.73 -16.87
CA GLU A 7 3.07 -12.79 -18.32
C GLU A 7 1.73 -13.07 -18.97
N ASP A 8 1.25 -12.12 -19.76
CA ASP A 8 0.03 -12.19 -20.59
C ASP A 8 -1.21 -12.66 -19.81
N LEU A 9 -1.31 -12.25 -18.54
CA LEU A 9 -2.29 -12.74 -17.59
C LEU A 9 -3.68 -12.28 -17.95
N SER A 10 -4.61 -13.23 -18.10
CA SER A 10 -6.05 -12.96 -18.20
C SER A 10 -6.80 -13.74 -17.12
N VAL A 11 -7.84 -13.09 -16.56
CA VAL A 11 -8.67 -13.66 -15.49
C VAL A 11 -10.14 -13.46 -15.85
N SER A 12 -10.93 -14.54 -15.80
CA SER A 12 -12.36 -14.51 -16.07
C SER A 12 -13.14 -15.20 -14.94
N TYR A 13 -14.32 -14.67 -14.65
CA TYR A 13 -15.32 -15.28 -13.77
C TYR A 13 -16.56 -15.61 -14.61
N GLY A 14 -16.73 -16.88 -14.94
CA GLY A 14 -17.72 -17.30 -15.93
C GLY A 14 -17.47 -16.64 -17.29
N ALA A 15 -18.47 -15.96 -17.85
CA ALA A 15 -18.35 -15.25 -19.12
C ALA A 15 -17.69 -13.85 -19.01
N ASN A 16 -17.49 -13.35 -17.78
CA ASN A 16 -16.96 -12.00 -17.58
C ASN A 16 -15.43 -12.02 -17.43
N THR A 17 -14.71 -11.42 -18.37
CA THR A 17 -13.24 -11.24 -18.29
C THR A 17 -12.93 -9.96 -17.55
N VAL A 18 -12.28 -10.10 -16.39
CA VAL A 18 -11.92 -9.00 -15.48
C VAL A 18 -10.52 -8.46 -15.76
N LEU A 19 -9.59 -9.33 -16.16
CA LEU A 19 -8.22 -8.94 -16.53
C LEU A 19 -7.88 -9.51 -17.90
N ARG A 20 -7.17 -8.70 -18.73
CA ARG A 20 -6.76 -9.06 -20.08
C ARG A 20 -5.31 -8.66 -20.31
N HIS A 21 -4.49 -9.61 -20.75
CA HIS A 21 -3.12 -9.39 -21.21
C HIS A 21 -2.27 -8.55 -20.24
N VAL A 22 -2.39 -8.79 -18.93
CA VAL A 22 -1.63 -8.09 -17.91
C VAL A 22 -0.21 -8.60 -17.87
N ASN A 23 0.75 -7.69 -17.99
CA ASN A 23 2.18 -7.97 -17.84
C ASN A 23 2.74 -7.07 -16.75
N MET A 24 3.49 -7.63 -15.79
CA MET A 24 4.23 -6.89 -14.78
C MET A 24 5.32 -7.76 -14.13
N GLY A 25 6.33 -7.10 -13.57
CA GLY A 25 7.32 -7.75 -12.71
C GLY A 25 7.41 -7.04 -11.36
N VAL A 26 8.00 -7.70 -10.37
CA VAL A 26 8.30 -7.09 -9.06
C VAL A 26 9.71 -7.48 -8.66
N GLU A 27 10.52 -6.48 -8.36
CA GLU A 27 11.90 -6.65 -7.93
C GLU A 27 12.02 -6.75 -6.39
N PRO A 28 13.12 -7.32 -5.86
CA PRO A 28 13.36 -7.34 -4.42
C PRO A 28 13.43 -5.91 -3.85
N GLY A 29 12.75 -5.67 -2.72
CA GLY A 29 12.75 -4.40 -2.03
C GLY A 29 11.99 -3.26 -2.73
N GLU A 30 11.33 -3.53 -3.86
CA GLU A 30 10.54 -2.56 -4.62
C GLU A 30 9.15 -2.37 -4.01
N ILE A 31 8.66 -1.13 -3.95
CA ILE A 31 7.26 -0.80 -3.65
C ILE A 31 6.52 -0.51 -4.96
N VAL A 32 5.64 -1.40 -5.34
CA VAL A 32 4.75 -1.26 -6.50
C VAL A 32 3.34 -0.95 -6.03
N THR A 33 2.78 0.18 -6.45
CA THR A 33 1.39 0.51 -6.16
C THR A 33 0.50 0.31 -7.38
N ILE A 34 -0.58 -0.44 -7.20
CA ILE A 34 -1.60 -0.66 -8.22
C ILE A 34 -2.77 0.28 -7.94
N VAL A 35 -3.05 1.16 -8.89
CA VAL A 35 -4.17 2.10 -8.86
C VAL A 35 -5.18 1.77 -9.96
N GLY A 36 -6.42 2.19 -9.77
CA GLY A 36 -7.48 1.97 -10.77
C GLY A 36 -8.88 2.09 -10.16
N PRO A 37 -9.92 2.26 -10.97
CA PRO A 37 -11.29 2.37 -10.48
C PRO A 37 -11.78 1.08 -9.80
N ASN A 38 -12.90 1.18 -9.09
CA ASN A 38 -13.53 -0.01 -8.52
C ASN A 38 -13.97 -0.95 -9.65
N GLY A 39 -13.74 -2.25 -9.46
CA GLY A 39 -14.04 -3.26 -10.49
C GLY A 39 -12.95 -3.41 -11.56
N SER A 40 -11.86 -2.64 -11.53
CA SER A 40 -10.77 -2.72 -12.53
C SER A 40 -9.91 -4.00 -12.47
N GLY A 41 -10.15 -4.88 -11.48
CA GLY A 41 -9.45 -6.16 -11.37
C GLY A 41 -8.26 -6.19 -10.40
N LYS A 42 -7.98 -5.14 -9.64
CA LYS A 42 -6.85 -5.05 -8.71
C LYS A 42 -6.75 -6.22 -7.73
N THR A 43 -7.83 -6.49 -6.99
CA THR A 43 -7.91 -7.63 -6.08
C THR A 43 -7.79 -8.98 -6.81
N SER A 44 -8.35 -9.09 -8.03
CA SER A 44 -8.22 -10.30 -8.86
C SER A 44 -6.77 -10.54 -9.27
N LEU A 45 -6.04 -9.47 -9.60
CA LEU A 45 -4.60 -9.54 -9.89
C LEU A 45 -3.81 -10.05 -8.67
N LEU A 46 -4.03 -9.47 -7.47
CA LEU A 46 -3.38 -9.97 -6.26
C LEU A 46 -3.74 -11.42 -5.96
N ARG A 47 -5.01 -11.82 -6.13
CA ARG A 47 -5.43 -13.21 -5.94
C ARG A 47 -4.80 -14.17 -6.95
N ALA A 48 -4.58 -13.76 -8.18
CA ALA A 48 -3.82 -14.54 -9.16
C ALA A 48 -2.34 -14.64 -8.75
N ILE A 49 -1.76 -13.53 -8.29
CA ILE A 49 -0.37 -13.48 -7.82
C ILE A 49 -0.15 -14.41 -6.63
N ILE A 50 -1.04 -14.49 -5.65
CA ILE A 50 -0.91 -15.45 -4.53
C ILE A 50 -1.31 -16.88 -4.88
N GLY A 51 -1.93 -17.09 -6.05
CA GLY A 51 -2.41 -18.41 -6.50
C GLY A 51 -3.77 -18.81 -5.94
N ALA A 52 -4.53 -17.86 -5.38
CA ALA A 52 -5.89 -18.08 -4.88
C ALA A 52 -6.91 -18.26 -6.02
N ILE A 53 -6.62 -17.73 -7.22
CA ILE A 53 -7.40 -17.96 -8.43
C ILE A 53 -6.48 -18.40 -9.56
N LYS A 54 -7.00 -19.28 -10.43
CA LYS A 54 -6.30 -19.74 -11.62
C LYS A 54 -6.55 -18.78 -12.77
N PRO A 55 -5.51 -18.29 -13.47
CA PRO A 55 -5.67 -17.52 -14.70
C PRO A 55 -6.44 -18.29 -15.77
N SER A 56 -7.24 -17.56 -16.57
CA SER A 56 -7.87 -18.11 -17.78
C SER A 56 -6.90 -18.21 -18.96
N ALA A 57 -5.88 -17.32 -19.01
CA ALA A 57 -4.77 -17.37 -19.93
C ALA A 57 -3.53 -16.71 -19.30
N GLY A 58 -2.35 -16.96 -19.88
CA GLY A 58 -1.08 -16.46 -19.35
C GLY A 58 -0.64 -17.18 -18.09
N GLN A 59 0.34 -16.61 -17.38
CA GLN A 59 0.91 -17.24 -16.19
C GLN A 59 1.49 -16.24 -15.19
N VAL A 60 1.61 -16.69 -13.94
CA VAL A 60 2.34 -16.01 -12.88
C VAL A 60 3.53 -16.87 -12.49
N LYS A 61 4.73 -16.39 -12.77
CA LYS A 61 6.00 -16.99 -12.35
C LYS A 61 6.41 -16.39 -11.02
N ARG A 62 6.72 -17.22 -10.05
CA ARG A 62 7.22 -16.82 -8.72
C ARG A 62 8.62 -17.40 -8.53
N LYS A 63 9.49 -16.65 -7.87
CA LYS A 63 10.78 -17.16 -7.39
C LYS A 63 10.53 -18.48 -6.62
N PRO A 64 11.29 -19.56 -6.87
CA PRO A 64 11.15 -20.81 -6.11
C PRO A 64 11.28 -20.55 -4.60
N GLY A 65 10.32 -21.08 -3.80
CA GLY A 65 10.30 -20.90 -2.35
C GLY A 65 9.93 -19.49 -1.87
N LEU A 66 9.42 -18.62 -2.74
CA LEU A 66 9.01 -17.26 -2.40
C LEU A 66 8.01 -17.26 -1.23
N ARG A 67 8.37 -16.58 -0.14
CA ARG A 67 7.49 -16.35 1.00
C ARG A 67 6.69 -15.08 0.77
N ILE A 68 5.35 -15.23 0.73
CA ILE A 68 4.40 -14.15 0.48
C ILE A 68 3.62 -13.87 1.75
N GLY A 69 3.58 -12.60 2.19
CA GLY A 69 2.63 -12.10 3.17
C GLY A 69 1.44 -11.46 2.46
N TYR A 70 0.23 -11.64 2.99
CA TYR A 70 -0.97 -11.04 2.41
C TYR A 70 -1.86 -10.42 3.47
N VAL A 71 -2.20 -9.15 3.27
CA VAL A 71 -3.18 -8.40 4.05
C VAL A 71 -4.41 -8.15 3.17
N PRO A 72 -5.54 -8.81 3.44
CA PRO A 72 -6.75 -8.65 2.64
C PRO A 72 -7.46 -7.32 2.94
N GLN A 73 -8.22 -6.82 1.98
CA GLN A 73 -9.06 -5.63 2.10
C GLN A 73 -10.05 -5.72 3.27
N LYS A 74 -10.69 -6.87 3.41
CA LYS A 74 -11.67 -7.14 4.47
C LYS A 74 -11.45 -8.54 5.02
N LEU A 75 -11.41 -8.63 6.33
CA LEU A 75 -11.51 -9.89 7.06
C LEU A 75 -12.60 -9.72 8.11
N HIS A 76 -13.71 -10.41 7.89
CA HIS A 76 -14.80 -10.43 8.87
C HIS A 76 -14.53 -11.53 9.90
N ILE A 77 -14.47 -11.14 11.17
CA ILE A 77 -14.44 -12.05 12.31
C ILE A 77 -15.73 -11.81 13.07
N ASP A 78 -16.52 -12.86 13.30
CA ASP A 78 -17.74 -12.74 14.08
C ASP A 78 -17.41 -12.18 15.48
N PRO A 79 -18.04 -11.07 15.90
CA PRO A 79 -17.77 -10.45 17.21
C PRO A 79 -18.05 -11.39 18.41
N THR A 80 -18.89 -12.40 18.20
CA THR A 80 -19.22 -13.39 19.24
C THR A 80 -18.14 -14.47 19.39
N LEU A 81 -17.20 -14.57 18.42
CA LEU A 81 -16.11 -15.53 18.49
C LEU A 81 -15.04 -15.06 19.49
N PRO A 82 -14.83 -15.77 20.62
CA PRO A 82 -13.85 -15.40 21.63
C PRO A 82 -12.44 -15.80 21.14
N ILE A 83 -11.85 -14.96 20.28
CA ILE A 83 -10.52 -15.20 19.73
C ILE A 83 -9.56 -14.05 20.09
N THR A 84 -8.47 -14.37 20.78
CA THR A 84 -7.40 -13.42 21.05
C THR A 84 -6.51 -13.19 19.84
N VAL A 85 -5.80 -12.06 19.81
CA VAL A 85 -4.80 -11.75 18.79
C VAL A 85 -3.77 -12.89 18.65
N GLU A 86 -3.22 -13.41 19.75
CA GLU A 86 -2.29 -14.54 19.72
C GLU A 86 -2.88 -15.74 19.00
N ARG A 87 -4.10 -16.14 19.38
CA ARG A 87 -4.77 -17.30 18.77
C ARG A 87 -5.04 -17.05 17.27
N PHE A 88 -5.50 -15.85 16.91
CA PHE A 88 -5.74 -15.47 15.53
C PHE A 88 -4.46 -15.54 14.68
N MET A 89 -3.35 -14.99 15.17
CA MET A 89 -2.07 -15.00 14.46
C MET A 89 -1.54 -16.42 14.22
N ARG A 90 -1.85 -17.37 15.10
CA ARG A 90 -1.38 -18.76 15.04
C ARG A 90 -2.30 -19.71 14.28
N LEU A 91 -3.47 -19.27 13.82
CA LEU A 91 -4.44 -20.15 13.13
C LEU A 91 -3.87 -20.86 11.90
N THR A 92 -3.02 -20.20 11.14
CA THR A 92 -2.48 -20.71 9.87
C THR A 92 -0.96 -20.89 9.90
N HIS A 93 -0.32 -20.52 11.01
CA HIS A 93 1.13 -20.53 11.14
C HIS A 93 1.54 -21.29 12.42
N ARG A 94 2.55 -22.14 12.29
CA ARG A 94 3.21 -22.74 13.46
C ARG A 94 4.18 -21.71 14.07
N ALA A 95 3.65 -20.59 14.56
CA ALA A 95 4.44 -19.52 15.15
C ALA A 95 4.51 -19.68 16.67
N SER A 96 5.66 -19.38 17.26
CA SER A 96 5.79 -19.28 18.71
C SER A 96 5.15 -17.99 19.23
N LYS A 97 4.91 -17.91 20.53
CA LYS A 97 4.43 -16.68 21.16
C LYS A 97 5.43 -15.53 20.97
N LYS A 98 6.73 -15.84 20.95
CA LYS A 98 7.80 -14.87 20.69
C LYS A 98 7.72 -14.33 19.26
N ASP A 99 7.51 -15.19 18.25
CA ASP A 99 7.38 -14.75 16.85
C ASP A 99 6.16 -13.83 16.69
N CYS A 100 5.04 -14.17 17.35
CA CYS A 100 3.86 -13.30 17.32
C CYS A 100 4.12 -11.94 17.99
N ALA A 101 4.84 -11.93 19.14
CA ALA A 101 5.19 -10.68 19.82
C ALA A 101 6.10 -9.80 18.95
N THR A 102 7.16 -10.38 18.38
CA THR A 102 8.06 -9.66 17.45
C THR A 102 7.29 -9.11 16.24
N ALA A 103 6.41 -9.90 15.63
CA ALA A 103 5.62 -9.42 14.49
C ALA A 103 4.67 -8.27 14.86
N LEU A 104 4.08 -8.28 16.06
CA LEU A 104 3.25 -7.18 16.57
C LEU A 104 4.09 -5.94 16.87
N GLU A 105 5.29 -6.10 17.37
CA GLU A 105 6.24 -5.00 17.58
C GLU A 105 6.61 -4.34 16.25
N THR A 106 7.02 -5.13 15.24
CA THR A 106 7.30 -4.65 13.87
C THR A 106 6.07 -3.98 13.24
N ALA A 107 4.84 -4.41 13.56
CA ALA A 107 3.61 -3.76 13.08
C ALA A 107 3.16 -2.56 13.94
N GLY A 108 3.93 -2.16 14.97
CA GLY A 108 3.66 -1.01 15.83
C GLY A 108 2.50 -1.20 16.81
N VAL A 109 2.23 -2.45 17.24
CA VAL A 109 1.16 -2.79 18.22
C VAL A 109 1.60 -3.88 19.20
N PRO A 110 2.69 -3.67 19.97
CA PRO A 110 3.36 -4.72 20.75
C PRO A 110 2.48 -5.37 21.83
N ASP A 111 1.55 -4.63 22.45
CA ASP A 111 0.83 -5.07 23.65
C ASP A 111 -0.50 -5.76 23.41
N LEU A 112 -0.78 -6.16 22.14
CA LEU A 112 -2.10 -6.66 21.77
C LEU A 112 -2.28 -8.18 21.87
N LEU A 113 -1.25 -8.97 22.18
CA LEU A 113 -1.30 -10.44 22.14
C LEU A 113 -2.52 -11.05 22.88
N LYS A 114 -2.85 -10.52 24.06
CA LYS A 114 -3.93 -11.03 24.90
C LYS A 114 -5.30 -10.38 24.64
N ARG A 115 -5.35 -9.34 23.79
CA ARG A 115 -6.60 -8.64 23.48
C ARG A 115 -7.49 -9.51 22.61
N GLN A 116 -8.80 -9.36 22.77
CA GLN A 116 -9.78 -9.98 21.87
C GLN A 116 -9.79 -9.24 20.53
N MET A 117 -9.90 -9.98 19.43
CA MET A 117 -9.99 -9.37 18.10
C MET A 117 -11.18 -8.43 17.97
N SER A 118 -12.30 -8.73 18.63
CA SER A 118 -13.51 -7.90 18.64
C SER A 118 -13.37 -6.58 19.40
N GLN A 119 -12.31 -6.41 20.20
CA GLN A 119 -12.05 -5.21 21.01
C GLN A 119 -11.04 -4.25 20.37
N LEU A 120 -10.54 -4.59 19.18
CA LEU A 120 -9.55 -3.78 18.49
C LEU A 120 -10.21 -2.61 17.74
N SER A 121 -9.57 -1.44 17.77
CA SER A 121 -9.93 -0.37 16.84
C SER A 121 -9.60 -0.79 15.39
N GLY A 122 -10.18 -0.11 14.39
CA GLY A 122 -9.90 -0.40 12.99
C GLY A 122 -8.40 -0.39 12.66
N GLY A 123 -7.67 0.62 13.15
CA GLY A 123 -6.22 0.72 12.97
C GLY A 123 -5.44 -0.38 13.67
N GLN A 124 -5.83 -0.76 14.90
CA GLN A 124 -5.23 -1.90 15.59
C GLN A 124 -5.49 -3.21 14.86
N PHE A 125 -6.70 -3.39 14.34
CA PHE A 125 -7.06 -4.57 13.57
C PHE A 125 -6.21 -4.70 12.29
N GLN A 126 -6.04 -3.61 11.52
CA GLN A 126 -5.20 -3.61 10.32
C GLN A 126 -3.72 -3.89 10.64
N ARG A 127 -3.19 -3.32 11.73
CA ARG A 127 -1.82 -3.61 12.18
C ARG A 127 -1.64 -5.05 12.65
N VAL A 128 -2.66 -5.67 13.26
CA VAL A 128 -2.64 -7.10 13.60
C VAL A 128 -2.68 -7.97 12.34
N LEU A 129 -3.43 -7.59 11.29
CA LEU A 129 -3.38 -8.28 10.01
C LEU A 129 -1.99 -8.17 9.36
N LEU A 130 -1.36 -7.00 9.42
CA LEU A 130 0.01 -6.78 8.98
C LEU A 130 0.99 -7.66 9.77
N ALA A 131 0.92 -7.64 11.11
CA ALA A 131 1.75 -8.49 11.96
C ALA A 131 1.64 -9.97 11.58
N ARG A 132 0.41 -10.46 11.35
CA ARG A 132 0.18 -11.84 10.92
C ARG A 132 0.83 -12.14 9.57
N ALA A 133 0.78 -11.22 8.61
CA ALA A 133 1.43 -11.38 7.32
C ALA A 133 2.97 -11.42 7.42
N LEU A 134 3.54 -10.77 8.45
CA LEU A 134 4.99 -10.71 8.69
C LEU A 134 5.57 -11.92 9.44
N ILE A 135 4.74 -12.77 10.08
CA ILE A 135 5.20 -13.91 10.92
C ILE A 135 6.23 -14.79 10.19
N ASN A 136 5.99 -15.09 8.92
CA ASN A 136 6.85 -15.97 8.13
C ASN A 136 8.02 -15.25 7.46
N ARG A 137 8.33 -14.02 7.87
CA ARG A 137 9.37 -13.18 7.27
C ARG A 137 9.26 -13.18 5.74
N PRO A 138 8.20 -12.62 5.18
CA PRO A 138 7.96 -12.65 3.75
C PRO A 138 9.05 -11.90 2.97
N GLU A 139 9.32 -12.35 1.76
CA GLU A 139 10.17 -11.62 0.80
C GLU A 139 9.36 -10.61 0.00
N ILE A 140 8.04 -10.80 -0.03
CA ILE A 140 7.08 -9.86 -0.62
C ILE A 140 5.80 -9.80 0.20
N LEU A 141 5.30 -8.59 0.41
CA LEU A 141 4.06 -8.28 1.12
C LEU A 141 3.02 -7.73 0.12
N LEU A 142 1.83 -8.30 0.12
CA LEU A 142 0.72 -7.83 -0.71
C LEU A 142 -0.34 -7.21 0.20
N LEU A 143 -0.71 -5.95 -0.08
CA LEU A 143 -1.66 -5.15 0.68
C LEU A 143 -2.86 -4.79 -0.20
N ASP A 144 -4.00 -5.37 0.08
CA ASP A 144 -5.24 -5.14 -0.66
C ASP A 144 -6.09 -4.08 0.04
N GLU A 145 -5.92 -2.79 -0.33
CA GLU A 145 -6.61 -1.64 0.28
C GLU A 145 -6.57 -1.64 1.82
N ALA A 146 -5.40 -1.92 2.39
CA ALA A 146 -5.21 -2.17 3.83
C ALA A 146 -5.51 -0.95 4.74
N THR A 147 -5.71 0.23 4.18
CA THR A 147 -6.09 1.45 4.91
C THR A 147 -7.59 1.75 4.84
N GLN A 148 -8.38 0.92 4.17
CA GLN A 148 -9.81 1.15 4.05
C GLN A 148 -10.49 1.20 5.44
N GLY A 149 -11.19 2.31 5.70
CA GLY A 149 -11.88 2.53 6.97
C GLY A 149 -11.01 3.12 8.09
N LEU A 150 -9.77 3.48 7.79
CA LEU A 150 -8.96 4.32 8.67
C LEU A 150 -9.22 5.80 8.37
N ASP A 151 -9.07 6.65 9.38
CA ASP A 151 -9.01 8.09 9.19
C ASP A 151 -7.67 8.50 8.54
N GLN A 152 -7.57 9.73 8.05
CA GLN A 152 -6.34 10.22 7.39
C GLN A 152 -5.08 10.07 8.25
N PRO A 153 -5.06 10.45 9.55
CA PRO A 153 -3.89 10.23 10.41
C PRO A 153 -3.54 8.74 10.56
N GLY A 154 -4.55 7.89 10.69
CA GLY A 154 -4.39 6.43 10.78
C GLY A 154 -3.79 5.82 9.51
N SER A 155 -4.29 6.23 8.33
CA SER A 155 -3.75 5.83 7.03
C SER A 155 -2.29 6.26 6.88
N ALA A 156 -1.97 7.52 7.15
CA ALA A 156 -0.60 8.04 7.07
C ALA A 156 0.35 7.31 8.04
N ALA A 157 -0.12 6.99 9.26
CA ALA A 157 0.67 6.22 10.22
C ALA A 157 0.86 4.77 9.80
N PHE A 158 -0.12 4.16 9.11
CA PHE A 158 0.00 2.81 8.57
C PHE A 158 1.01 2.76 7.42
N TYR A 159 1.01 3.73 6.52
CA TYR A 159 1.96 3.76 5.40
C TYR A 159 3.41 4.02 5.87
N ARG A 160 3.62 4.88 6.87
CA ARG A 160 4.96 5.00 7.51
C ARG A 160 5.42 3.66 8.07
N GLN A 161 4.52 2.90 8.73
CA GLN A 161 4.84 1.58 9.23
C GLN A 161 5.22 0.59 8.11
N ILE A 162 4.58 0.68 6.95
CA ILE A 162 4.93 -0.15 5.78
C ILE A 162 6.34 0.19 5.27
N GLU A 163 6.70 1.47 5.25
CA GLU A 163 8.05 1.90 4.86
C GLU A 163 9.10 1.42 5.89
N ASP A 164 8.80 1.51 7.19
CA ASP A 164 9.67 0.96 8.25
C ASP A 164 9.88 -0.55 8.07
N VAL A 165 8.80 -1.29 7.81
CA VAL A 165 8.87 -2.73 7.52
C VAL A 165 9.76 -3.02 6.32
N ARG A 166 9.62 -2.24 5.23
CA ARG A 166 10.49 -2.38 4.05
C ARG A 166 11.95 -2.16 4.40
N GLN A 167 12.27 -1.09 5.12
CA GLN A 167 13.64 -0.75 5.50
C GLN A 167 14.27 -1.80 6.41
N GLU A 168 13.51 -2.30 7.39
CA GLU A 168 13.98 -3.30 8.34
C GLU A 168 14.16 -4.69 7.74
N THR A 169 13.30 -5.07 6.80
CA THR A 169 13.23 -6.46 6.31
C THR A 169 13.76 -6.66 4.89
N GLY A 170 13.90 -5.59 4.11
CA GLY A 170 14.19 -5.67 2.67
C GLY A 170 13.05 -6.27 1.84
N CYS A 171 11.85 -6.40 2.41
CA CYS A 171 10.68 -6.99 1.78
C CYS A 171 10.16 -6.11 0.64
N ALA A 172 9.91 -6.71 -0.54
CA ALA A 172 9.18 -6.03 -1.60
C ALA A 172 7.70 -5.86 -1.22
N ILE A 173 7.03 -4.86 -1.77
CA ILE A 173 5.64 -4.57 -1.43
C ILE A 173 4.82 -4.34 -2.71
N ILE A 174 3.70 -5.04 -2.83
CA ILE A 174 2.64 -4.65 -3.77
C ILE A 174 1.48 -4.11 -2.94
N MET A 175 1.07 -2.88 -3.20
CA MET A 175 -0.11 -2.32 -2.53
C MET A 175 -1.17 -1.88 -3.52
N ILE A 176 -2.43 -2.08 -3.18
CA ILE A 176 -3.55 -1.44 -3.82
C ILE A 176 -3.93 -0.22 -2.99
N SER A 177 -3.92 0.95 -3.61
CA SER A 177 -4.33 2.20 -2.97
C SER A 177 -5.06 3.10 -3.96
N HIS A 178 -5.99 3.90 -3.46
CA HIS A 178 -6.62 5.02 -4.17
C HIS A 178 -6.29 6.37 -3.52
N GLU A 179 -5.45 6.38 -2.51
CA GLU A 179 -4.96 7.59 -1.84
C GLU A 179 -3.75 8.15 -2.59
N LEU A 180 -3.98 9.11 -3.48
CA LEU A 180 -2.95 9.62 -4.40
C LEU A 180 -1.70 10.14 -3.70
N HIS A 181 -1.88 10.88 -2.58
CA HIS A 181 -0.75 11.42 -1.81
C HIS A 181 0.20 10.34 -1.28
N VAL A 182 -0.35 9.18 -0.94
CA VAL A 182 0.42 8.02 -0.51
C VAL A 182 1.15 7.39 -1.68
N VAL A 183 0.42 7.19 -2.79
CA VAL A 183 1.01 6.65 -4.02
C VAL A 183 2.22 7.47 -4.44
N MET A 184 2.10 8.81 -4.37
CA MET A 184 3.18 9.74 -4.78
C MET A 184 4.39 9.73 -3.84
N SER A 185 4.20 9.46 -2.54
CA SER A 185 5.27 9.56 -1.53
C SER A 185 5.93 8.23 -1.18
N ALA A 186 5.21 7.11 -1.30
CA ALA A 186 5.66 5.82 -0.80
C ALA A 186 5.96 4.78 -1.89
N SER A 187 5.74 5.10 -3.17
CA SER A 187 5.89 4.12 -4.26
C SER A 187 7.15 4.37 -5.08
N ASP A 188 7.88 3.30 -5.38
CA ASP A 188 8.95 3.34 -6.40
C ASP A 188 8.34 3.32 -7.80
N ARG A 189 7.25 2.54 -7.98
CA ARG A 189 6.55 2.38 -9.26
C ARG A 189 5.05 2.27 -9.07
N VAL A 190 4.31 2.84 -10.02
CA VAL A 190 2.84 2.82 -10.05
C VAL A 190 2.37 2.14 -11.32
N ILE A 191 1.36 1.30 -11.20
CA ILE A 191 0.68 0.59 -12.31
C ILE A 191 -0.79 1.00 -12.30
N CYS A 192 -1.26 1.60 -13.39
CA CYS A 192 -2.67 1.90 -13.60
C CYS A 192 -3.37 0.70 -14.22
N LEU A 193 -4.39 0.20 -13.55
CA LEU A 193 -5.13 -0.98 -13.96
C LEU A 193 -6.61 -0.63 -14.25
N ASN A 194 -7.07 -1.00 -15.43
CA ASN A 194 -8.49 -0.93 -15.81
C ASN A 194 -8.86 -2.13 -16.71
N GLY A 195 -8.85 -3.33 -16.14
CA GLY A 195 -8.97 -4.57 -16.88
C GLY A 195 -7.69 -4.96 -17.65
N HIS A 196 -6.81 -4.02 -17.92
CA HIS A 196 -5.47 -4.16 -18.48
C HIS A 196 -4.56 -3.08 -17.87
N VAL A 197 -3.27 -3.15 -18.08
CA VAL A 197 -2.32 -2.10 -17.68
C VAL A 197 -2.45 -0.94 -18.66
N CYS A 198 -2.96 0.21 -18.18
CA CYS A 198 -3.15 1.42 -18.99
C CYS A 198 -1.89 2.27 -19.06
N CYS A 199 -1.20 2.42 -17.93
CA CYS A 199 0.07 3.13 -17.81
C CYS A 199 0.88 2.58 -16.65
N GLU A 200 2.18 2.76 -16.69
CA GLU A 200 3.14 2.29 -15.69
C GLU A 200 4.37 3.19 -15.68
N GLY A 201 4.94 3.43 -14.51
CA GLY A 201 6.15 4.22 -14.35
C GLY A 201 6.34 4.74 -12.93
N SER A 202 7.28 5.68 -12.76
CA SER A 202 7.40 6.39 -11.48
C SER A 202 6.13 7.19 -11.18
N PRO A 203 5.84 7.48 -9.89
CA PRO A 203 4.65 8.25 -9.52
C PRO A 203 4.46 9.54 -10.34
N ALA A 204 5.55 10.30 -10.57
CA ALA A 204 5.50 11.55 -11.33
C ALA A 204 5.13 11.32 -12.81
N VAL A 205 5.66 10.26 -13.43
CA VAL A 205 5.34 9.89 -14.82
C VAL A 205 3.87 9.51 -14.94
N VAL A 206 3.39 8.65 -14.05
CA VAL A 206 1.99 8.19 -14.07
C VAL A 206 1.02 9.33 -13.80
N ALA A 207 1.30 10.23 -12.83
CA ALA A 207 0.44 11.38 -12.54
C ALA A 207 0.29 12.34 -13.73
N SER A 208 1.27 12.38 -14.63
CA SER A 208 1.23 13.19 -15.87
C SER A 208 0.57 12.47 -17.04
N ALA A 209 0.41 11.16 -16.98
CA ALA A 209 -0.11 10.34 -18.07
C ALA A 209 -1.58 10.67 -18.40
N PRO A 210 -1.93 10.83 -19.71
CA PRO A 210 -3.31 11.07 -20.14
C PRO A 210 -4.28 9.98 -19.68
N GLU A 211 -3.85 8.72 -19.69
CA GLU A 211 -4.62 7.55 -19.29
C GLU A 211 -5.00 7.62 -17.80
N TYR A 212 -4.05 8.03 -16.94
CA TYR A 212 -4.32 8.25 -15.53
C TYR A 212 -5.34 9.36 -15.32
N ARG A 213 -5.18 10.50 -16.04
CA ARG A 213 -6.13 11.61 -15.98
C ARG A 213 -7.51 11.24 -16.49
N ALA A 214 -7.61 10.39 -17.51
CA ALA A 214 -8.89 9.89 -18.01
C ALA A 214 -9.61 9.02 -16.97
N LEU A 215 -8.87 8.22 -16.18
CA LEU A 215 -9.43 7.37 -15.14
C LEU A 215 -9.86 8.13 -13.88
N PHE A 216 -9.16 9.20 -13.51
CA PHE A 216 -9.33 9.87 -12.21
C PHE A 216 -9.67 11.38 -12.32
N GLY A 217 -9.46 12.00 -13.48
CA GLY A 217 -9.48 13.46 -13.65
C GLY A 217 -10.85 14.11 -13.83
N THR A 218 -11.92 13.38 -14.10
CA THR A 218 -13.25 13.98 -14.39
C THR A 218 -14.15 14.14 -13.16
N GLY A 219 -13.73 13.62 -12.00
CA GLY A 219 -14.57 13.62 -10.77
C GLY A 219 -14.12 14.57 -9.66
N THR A 220 -12.90 15.12 -9.70
CA THR A 220 -12.31 15.86 -8.56
C THR A 220 -12.15 17.36 -8.79
N GLY A 221 -12.80 17.95 -9.83
CA GLY A 221 -12.84 19.40 -10.00
C GLY A 221 -11.48 20.12 -9.93
N GLY A 222 -10.40 19.51 -10.44
CA GLY A 222 -9.07 20.16 -10.44
C GLY A 222 -8.28 20.02 -9.13
N ALA A 223 -8.74 19.25 -8.13
CA ALA A 223 -8.04 19.04 -6.85
C ALA A 223 -6.72 18.24 -6.98
N LEU A 224 -6.34 17.87 -8.21
CA LEU A 224 -5.05 17.24 -8.56
C LEU A 224 -4.01 18.28 -9.00
N ALA A 225 -4.13 19.53 -8.54
CA ALA A 225 -3.02 20.48 -8.66
C ALA A 225 -1.88 19.97 -7.78
N LEU A 226 -0.83 19.52 -8.42
CA LEU A 226 0.46 19.18 -7.82
C LEU A 226 0.87 20.28 -6.84
N TYR A 227 0.84 19.97 -5.55
CA TYR A 227 1.50 20.80 -4.55
C TYR A 227 3.00 20.59 -4.74
N ARG A 228 3.59 21.34 -5.66
CA ARG A 228 5.04 21.50 -5.73
C ARG A 228 5.46 22.34 -4.53
N HIS A 229 6.05 21.73 -3.53
CA HIS A 229 6.89 22.45 -2.60
C HIS A 229 8.22 22.74 -3.31
N ASP A 230 8.27 23.85 -4.03
CA ASP A 230 9.54 24.48 -4.37
C ASP A 230 10.04 25.15 -3.08
N HIS A 231 11.05 24.53 -2.46
CA HIS A 231 11.82 25.17 -1.41
C HIS A 231 12.83 26.10 -2.06
N ASP A 232 12.40 27.31 -2.44
CA ASP A 232 13.31 28.41 -2.72
C ASP A 232 13.74 29.03 -1.39
N HIS A 233 14.92 28.60 -0.91
CA HIS A 233 15.68 29.31 0.09
C HIS A 233 16.46 30.45 -0.57
N ASN A 234 15.82 31.62 -0.77
CA ASN A 234 16.56 32.87 -1.00
C ASN A 234 16.67 33.61 0.32
N HIS A 235 17.84 33.48 0.93
CA HIS A 235 18.31 34.38 1.97
C HIS A 235 18.97 35.57 1.29
N ASP A 236 18.24 36.65 1.06
CA ASP A 236 18.83 37.98 0.82
C ASP A 236 18.70 38.81 2.08
N HIS A 237 19.83 38.88 2.78
CA HIS A 237 20.06 39.88 3.82
C HIS A 237 20.37 41.23 3.15
N HIS A 238 19.43 42.15 3.14
CA HIS A 238 19.73 43.58 3.00
C HIS A 238 19.61 44.28 4.35
N HIS A 239 20.79 44.59 4.92
CA HIS A 239 20.93 45.64 5.93
C HIS A 239 20.86 46.96 5.18
N ASP A 240 19.92 47.82 5.52
CA ASP A 240 20.03 49.22 5.23
C ASP A 240 19.84 50.03 6.53
N HIS A 241 20.90 50.72 6.88
CA HIS A 241 20.95 51.74 7.91
C HIS A 241 20.51 53.07 7.31
N GLY A 242 19.50 53.67 7.84
CA GLY A 242 19.07 55.02 7.49
C GLY A 242 18.54 55.75 8.70
N THR A 243 19.42 56.66 9.17
CA THR A 243 19.26 57.59 10.25
C THR A 243 18.18 58.66 10.02
N ASP A 244 17.65 59.13 11.12
CA ASP A 244 17.34 60.54 11.49
C ASP A 244 15.99 61.17 11.22
N SER A 245 15.61 61.83 12.31
CA SER A 245 14.95 63.16 12.51
C SER A 245 13.43 63.18 12.74
N GLN A 246 13.08 63.36 14.01
CA GLN A 246 12.58 64.59 14.68
C GLN A 246 11.37 65.30 14.03
N GLU A 247 10.35 65.47 14.81
CA GLU A 247 9.55 66.62 15.23
C GLU A 247 8.08 66.24 15.32
N ALA A 248 7.44 66.24 16.45
CA ALA A 248 6.92 67.34 17.31
C ALA A 248 5.51 67.84 16.87
N ALA A 249 4.60 67.88 17.83
CA ALA A 249 3.40 68.67 17.99
C ALA A 249 2.18 68.32 17.11
N GLU A 250 1.06 68.01 17.67
CA GLU A 250 0.09 68.59 18.60
C GLU A 250 -0.88 67.54 19.14
#